data_6c92ace03546081c3759ae6f38e1f841
#
_entry.id   6c92ace03546081c3759ae6f38e1f841
#
_cell.length_a   1.000
_cell.length_b   1.000
_cell.length_c   1.000
_cell.angle_alpha   90.00
_cell.angle_beta   90.00
_cell.angle_gamma   90.00
#
_symmetry.space_group_name_H-M   'P 1'
#
loop_
_entity.id
_entity.type
_entity.pdbx_description
1 polymer ?
#
loop_
_entity_poly.entity_id
_entity_poly.type
_entity_poly.pdbx_seq_one_letter_code
_entity_poly.pdbx_strand_id
1 'polypeptide(L)'
;MQSYQEFLDLSVGFPQDGFEIIDDELYFHDLNLMEMIETYGTPLRFTYIPIISKKIQQAKLLFQQAIIKNNYRGSYKYCYCTKSSHFKHIVEEALKNEIHLETSSAFDMPMIDALEKKGSLTKDVTVICNGFKTFQYKTYIVDMLHDGFKNIIPVLDNKEEFNLYDDEIELDTPCNLGIRIAAEEQPDSQFYTSRLGIRMEDIIDFYHNKIEDNPNFQVKLLHFFINSGISDTPYYWNELEKYVTLYCKFKKVNPHLDSLDIGGGLPFKDSLVFDFDYEYMINEIVSRIKEICAEHDTVEPDIITEFGKYTVAEASGILYKVLGRKQQNDRERWLMLDGSFITNLPDVWALNQKYILLPINNWDSEYERVNMGGITCDGQDYYNQEAHMNSVFMPKTRKVQYVGFFNTGAYQEVLSGYGGIHHCLLPSPKHVIIRRNRDETFNFEVFGEEQNSKQVLKILGYTT
;
A
#
# COMPACT_ATOMS: atom_id res chain seq x y z
N MET A 1 1.35 -23.52 -34.54
CA MET A 1 1.86 -22.28 -33.93
C MET A 1 1.39 -22.27 -32.49
N GLN A 2 2.21 -21.75 -31.60
CA GLN A 2 1.96 -21.76 -30.15
C GLN A 2 0.85 -20.75 -29.79
N SER A 3 -0.12 -21.16 -28.96
CA SER A 3 -1.16 -20.26 -28.47
C SER A 3 -0.59 -19.30 -27.42
N TYR A 4 -1.32 -18.24 -27.10
CA TYR A 4 -0.95 -17.33 -26.01
C TYR A 4 -0.93 -18.07 -24.66
N GLN A 5 -1.87 -18.96 -24.42
CA GLN A 5 -1.90 -19.81 -23.23
C GLN A 5 -0.63 -20.66 -23.11
N GLU A 6 -0.24 -21.39 -24.16
CA GLU A 6 0.99 -22.18 -24.17
C GLU A 6 2.23 -21.31 -23.97
N PHE A 7 2.27 -20.11 -24.58
CA PHE A 7 3.37 -19.18 -24.41
C PHE A 7 3.52 -18.75 -22.94
N LEU A 8 2.42 -18.41 -22.29
CA LEU A 8 2.44 -17.93 -20.91
C LEU A 8 2.77 -19.07 -19.93
N ASP A 9 2.22 -20.26 -20.15
CA ASP A 9 2.57 -21.45 -19.36
C ASP A 9 4.07 -21.76 -19.42
N LEU A 10 4.63 -21.83 -20.62
CA LEU A 10 6.07 -22.10 -20.81
C LEU A 10 6.97 -20.97 -20.32
N SER A 11 6.50 -19.72 -20.32
CA SER A 11 7.32 -18.58 -19.94
C SER A 11 7.36 -18.34 -18.45
N VAL A 12 6.23 -18.52 -17.75
CA VAL A 12 6.07 -18.13 -16.33
C VAL A 12 5.30 -19.15 -15.48
N GLY A 13 4.96 -20.33 -16.06
CA GLY A 13 4.20 -21.35 -15.34
C GLY A 13 2.77 -20.91 -15.01
N PHE A 14 2.04 -20.43 -16.02
CA PHE A 14 0.65 -20.01 -15.87
C PHE A 14 -0.32 -21.16 -16.23
N PRO A 15 -1.48 -21.35 -15.55
CA PRO A 15 -2.10 -20.50 -14.53
C PRO A 15 -1.42 -20.59 -13.15
N GLN A 16 -1.61 -19.54 -12.35
CA GLN A 16 -1.06 -19.41 -11.00
C GLN A 16 -2.18 -19.11 -10.00
N ASP A 17 -1.87 -19.20 -8.70
CA ASP A 17 -2.82 -18.89 -7.62
C ASP A 17 -3.62 -17.60 -7.88
N GLY A 18 -4.93 -17.75 -7.85
CA GLY A 18 -5.88 -16.67 -8.09
C GLY A 18 -6.24 -16.44 -9.55
N PHE A 19 -5.61 -17.14 -10.50
CA PHE A 19 -5.95 -17.07 -11.93
C PHE A 19 -6.22 -18.45 -12.50
N GLU A 20 -7.26 -18.56 -13.30
CA GLU A 20 -7.60 -19.77 -14.06
C GLU A 20 -8.09 -19.39 -15.45
N ILE A 21 -7.97 -20.30 -16.41
CA ILE A 21 -8.51 -20.16 -17.77
C ILE A 21 -9.56 -21.26 -17.94
N ILE A 22 -10.80 -20.85 -18.18
CA ILE A 22 -11.92 -21.75 -18.45
C ILE A 22 -12.62 -21.26 -19.70
N ASP A 23 -12.80 -22.14 -20.69
CA ASP A 23 -13.47 -21.84 -21.96
C ASP A 23 -12.96 -20.57 -22.67
N ASP A 24 -11.63 -20.43 -22.78
CA ASP A 24 -10.95 -19.30 -23.44
C ASP A 24 -11.10 -17.94 -22.71
N GLU A 25 -11.55 -17.95 -21.44
CA GLU A 25 -11.77 -16.77 -20.59
C GLU A 25 -10.98 -16.83 -19.29
N LEU A 26 -10.54 -15.64 -18.81
CA LEU A 26 -9.80 -15.50 -17.56
C LEU A 26 -10.75 -15.39 -16.37
N TYR A 27 -10.46 -16.21 -15.37
CA TYR A 27 -11.06 -16.14 -14.03
C TYR A 27 -10.06 -15.58 -13.02
N PHE A 28 -10.56 -14.81 -12.08
CA PHE A 28 -9.78 -14.27 -10.97
C PHE A 28 -10.45 -14.64 -9.64
N HIS A 29 -9.82 -15.54 -8.85
CA HIS A 29 -10.39 -16.10 -7.62
C HIS A 29 -11.82 -16.61 -7.80
N ASP A 30 -12.02 -17.46 -8.80
CA ASP A 30 -13.29 -18.05 -9.23
C ASP A 30 -14.30 -17.05 -9.88
N LEU A 31 -13.93 -15.77 -10.02
CA LEU A 31 -14.75 -14.75 -10.68
C LEU A 31 -14.56 -14.83 -12.19
N ASN A 32 -15.61 -15.03 -12.95
CA ASN A 32 -15.58 -14.85 -14.41
C ASN A 32 -15.50 -13.35 -14.75
N LEU A 33 -14.36 -12.92 -15.29
CA LEU A 33 -14.12 -11.51 -15.61
C LEU A 33 -14.88 -11.06 -16.88
N MET A 34 -15.23 -11.98 -17.79
CA MET A 34 -16.08 -11.65 -18.93
C MET A 34 -17.51 -11.36 -18.49
N GLU A 35 -18.09 -12.15 -17.58
CA GLU A 35 -19.43 -11.87 -17.02
C GLU A 35 -19.48 -10.51 -16.31
N MET A 36 -18.39 -10.14 -15.62
CA MET A 36 -18.28 -8.81 -15.03
C MET A 36 -18.27 -7.70 -16.07
N ILE A 37 -17.52 -7.87 -17.15
CA ILE A 37 -17.46 -6.91 -18.25
C ILE A 37 -18.83 -6.78 -18.95
N GLU A 38 -19.52 -7.88 -19.19
CA GLU A 38 -20.86 -7.89 -19.78
C GLU A 38 -21.89 -7.18 -18.90
N THR A 39 -21.77 -7.34 -17.58
CA THR A 39 -22.69 -6.73 -16.60
C THR A 39 -22.43 -5.25 -16.38
N TYR A 40 -21.17 -4.85 -16.25
CA TYR A 40 -20.79 -3.51 -15.77
C TYR A 40 -20.16 -2.62 -16.83
N GLY A 41 -19.73 -3.18 -17.98
CA GLY A 41 -19.02 -2.44 -19.03
C GLY A 41 -17.53 -2.27 -18.72
N THR A 42 -16.84 -1.50 -19.58
CA THR A 42 -15.45 -1.09 -19.43
C THR A 42 -15.31 0.41 -19.75
N PRO A 43 -14.29 1.13 -19.21
CA PRO A 43 -13.31 0.66 -18.26
C PRO A 43 -13.93 0.33 -16.91
N LEU A 44 -13.51 -0.78 -16.29
CA LEU A 44 -14.08 -1.28 -15.05
C LEU A 44 -12.99 -1.49 -14.01
N ARG A 45 -13.07 -0.79 -12.89
CA ARG A 45 -12.27 -1.05 -11.71
C ARG A 45 -13.01 -2.01 -10.79
N PHE A 46 -12.30 -2.94 -10.20
CA PHE A 46 -12.86 -3.84 -9.19
C PHE A 46 -11.95 -3.96 -7.99
N THR A 47 -12.55 -4.26 -6.83
CA THR A 47 -11.83 -4.59 -5.59
C THR A 47 -12.39 -5.88 -4.99
N TYR A 48 -11.57 -6.91 -4.94
CA TYR A 48 -11.90 -8.20 -4.33
C TYR A 48 -11.44 -8.21 -2.87
N ILE A 49 -12.38 -7.91 -1.99
CA ILE A 49 -12.16 -7.65 -0.55
C ILE A 49 -11.47 -8.80 0.21
N PRO A 50 -11.75 -10.10 -0.04
CA PRO A 50 -11.21 -11.19 0.77
C PRO A 50 -9.68 -11.26 0.82
N ILE A 51 -8.98 -10.77 -0.20
CA ILE A 51 -7.51 -10.76 -0.24
C ILE A 51 -6.93 -9.92 0.90
N ILE A 52 -7.57 -8.82 1.28
CA ILE A 52 -7.09 -7.91 2.33
C ILE A 52 -6.93 -8.65 3.64
N SER A 53 -7.98 -9.33 4.10
CA SER A 53 -7.92 -10.12 5.32
C SER A 53 -6.92 -11.28 5.21
N LYS A 54 -6.87 -11.97 4.05
CA LYS A 54 -5.89 -13.05 3.81
C LYS A 54 -4.45 -12.56 3.99
N LYS A 55 -4.09 -11.41 3.42
CA LYS A 55 -2.73 -10.83 3.52
C LYS A 55 -2.40 -10.43 4.95
N ILE A 56 -3.32 -9.77 5.64
CA ILE A 56 -3.11 -9.36 7.04
C ILE A 56 -2.89 -10.59 7.93
N GLN A 57 -3.75 -11.60 7.82
CA GLN A 57 -3.65 -12.82 8.60
C GLN A 57 -2.35 -13.58 8.31
N GLN A 58 -1.93 -13.64 7.05
CA GLN A 58 -0.66 -14.25 6.66
C GLN A 58 0.52 -13.57 7.37
N ALA A 59 0.63 -12.24 7.31
CA ALA A 59 1.73 -11.52 7.95
C ALA A 59 1.68 -11.67 9.48
N LYS A 60 0.50 -11.55 10.11
CA LYS A 60 0.34 -11.74 11.56
C LYS A 60 0.80 -13.14 11.99
N LEU A 61 0.40 -14.17 11.24
CA LEU A 61 0.79 -15.55 11.53
C LEU A 61 2.31 -15.74 11.43
N LEU A 62 2.94 -15.23 10.39
CA LEU A 62 4.39 -15.36 10.18
C LEU A 62 5.20 -14.64 11.26
N PHE A 63 4.81 -13.42 11.64
CA PHE A 63 5.45 -12.72 12.77
C PHE A 63 5.27 -13.47 14.09
N GLN A 64 4.06 -13.99 14.36
CA GLN A 64 3.81 -14.78 15.56
C GLN A 64 4.67 -16.06 15.60
N GLN A 65 4.78 -16.76 14.47
CA GLN A 65 5.63 -17.96 14.36
C GLN A 65 7.11 -17.62 14.59
N ALA A 66 7.60 -16.51 14.01
CA ALA A 66 8.97 -16.04 14.19
C ALA A 66 9.25 -15.67 15.66
N ILE A 67 8.33 -14.97 16.33
CA ILE A 67 8.43 -14.62 17.76
C ILE A 67 8.55 -15.89 18.63
N ILE A 68 7.69 -16.89 18.38
CA ILE A 68 7.73 -18.16 19.13
C ILE A 68 9.04 -18.90 18.87
N LYS A 69 9.41 -19.06 17.58
CA LYS A 69 10.61 -19.80 17.16
C LYS A 69 11.90 -19.21 17.76
N ASN A 70 11.96 -17.89 17.85
CA ASN A 70 13.12 -17.20 18.38
C ASN A 70 13.05 -16.97 19.90
N ASN A 71 12.01 -17.40 20.61
CA ASN A 71 11.78 -17.03 22.02
C ASN A 71 11.95 -15.50 22.24
N TYR A 72 11.38 -14.70 21.35
CA TYR A 72 11.39 -13.25 21.39
C TYR A 72 10.43 -12.74 22.48
N ARG A 73 10.84 -11.77 23.30
CA ARG A 73 10.05 -11.32 24.47
C ARG A 73 9.05 -10.21 24.13
N GLY A 74 9.30 -9.44 23.09
CA GLY A 74 8.38 -8.41 22.61
C GLY A 74 7.16 -9.00 21.88
N SER A 75 6.15 -8.18 21.69
CA SER A 75 4.95 -8.51 20.91
C SER A 75 5.03 -7.98 19.48
N TYR A 76 4.01 -8.32 18.66
CA TYR A 76 3.89 -7.80 17.31
C TYR A 76 2.59 -7.02 17.13
N LYS A 77 2.67 -5.86 16.48
CA LYS A 77 1.52 -5.03 16.10
C LYS A 77 1.54 -4.73 14.61
N TYR A 78 0.47 -5.11 13.96
CA TYR A 78 0.24 -4.80 12.54
C TYR A 78 -0.50 -3.46 12.42
N CYS A 79 0.10 -2.46 11.76
CA CYS A 79 -0.57 -1.23 11.39
C CYS A 79 -0.85 -1.22 9.88
N TYR A 80 -2.08 -0.91 9.51
CA TYR A 80 -2.45 -0.67 8.12
C TYR A 80 -2.18 0.81 7.78
N CYS A 81 -1.42 1.06 6.71
CA CYS A 81 -1.16 2.40 6.19
C CYS A 81 -2.34 2.91 5.37
N THR A 82 -3.12 3.85 5.91
CA THR A 82 -4.31 4.40 5.26
C THR A 82 -4.01 5.09 3.92
N LYS A 83 -2.83 5.70 3.79
CA LYS A 83 -2.38 6.37 2.54
C LYS A 83 -2.33 5.46 1.32
N SER A 84 -2.21 4.15 1.49
CA SER A 84 -2.23 3.20 0.38
C SER A 84 -3.61 3.06 -0.24
N SER A 85 -4.68 3.14 0.58
CA SER A 85 -6.07 3.27 0.16
C SER A 85 -6.95 3.70 1.34
N HIS A 86 -7.54 4.89 1.27
CA HIS A 86 -8.39 5.46 2.32
C HIS A 86 -9.85 5.00 2.25
N PHE A 87 -10.22 4.22 1.24
CA PHE A 87 -11.62 3.85 1.05
C PHE A 87 -12.17 3.04 2.21
N LYS A 88 -13.38 3.42 2.64
CA LYS A 88 -14.06 2.84 3.80
C LYS A 88 -14.12 1.32 3.76
N HIS A 89 -14.47 0.71 2.61
CA HIS A 89 -14.57 -0.74 2.47
C HIS A 89 -13.22 -1.45 2.66
N ILE A 90 -12.11 -0.78 2.35
CA ILE A 90 -10.75 -1.28 2.58
C ILE A 90 -10.39 -1.21 4.06
N VAL A 91 -10.56 -0.02 4.67
CA VAL A 91 -10.19 0.21 6.07
C VAL A 91 -11.05 -0.65 7.01
N GLU A 92 -12.36 -0.74 6.76
CA GLU A 92 -13.27 -1.59 7.53
C GLU A 92 -12.93 -3.09 7.42
N GLU A 93 -12.53 -3.57 6.23
CA GLU A 93 -12.09 -4.95 6.08
C GLU A 93 -10.79 -5.20 6.83
N ALA A 94 -9.83 -4.29 6.72
CA ALA A 94 -8.57 -4.40 7.45
C ALA A 94 -8.81 -4.47 8.98
N LEU A 95 -9.66 -3.61 9.52
CA LEU A 95 -9.97 -3.54 10.95
C LEU A 95 -10.64 -4.82 11.50
N LYS A 96 -11.34 -5.61 10.69
CA LYS A 96 -11.89 -6.92 11.14
C LYS A 96 -10.82 -7.90 11.62
N ASN A 97 -9.57 -7.67 11.30
CA ASN A 97 -8.45 -8.53 11.64
C ASN A 97 -7.72 -8.11 12.93
N GLU A 98 -8.34 -7.29 13.77
CA GLU A 98 -7.75 -6.82 15.04
C GLU A 98 -6.36 -6.21 14.81
N ILE A 99 -6.31 -5.22 13.95
CA ILE A 99 -5.11 -4.48 13.60
C ILE A 99 -5.19 -3.02 14.08
N HIS A 100 -4.09 -2.32 13.88
CA HIS A 100 -3.91 -0.92 14.17
C HIS A 100 -3.80 -0.10 12.89
N LEU A 101 -3.70 1.22 13.00
CA LEU A 101 -3.65 2.12 11.85
C LEU A 101 -2.39 2.98 11.86
N GLU A 102 -1.87 3.26 10.67
CA GLU A 102 -0.91 4.34 10.42
C GLU A 102 -1.59 5.40 9.56
N THR A 103 -1.41 6.66 9.92
CA THR A 103 -1.98 7.83 9.27
C THR A 103 -0.89 8.82 8.91
N SER A 104 -1.14 9.67 7.92
CA SER A 104 -0.13 10.58 7.40
C SER A 104 -0.63 11.99 7.09
N SER A 105 -1.90 12.28 7.42
CA SER A 105 -2.51 13.58 7.16
C SER A 105 -3.58 13.98 8.17
N ALA A 106 -3.89 15.26 8.22
CA ALA A 106 -4.94 15.81 9.08
C ALA A 106 -6.31 15.14 8.84
N PHE A 107 -6.64 14.81 7.57
CA PHE A 107 -7.96 14.26 7.23
C PHE A 107 -8.12 12.77 7.56
N ASP A 108 -7.03 12.07 7.87
CA ASP A 108 -7.12 10.71 8.41
C ASP A 108 -7.83 10.69 9.78
N MET A 109 -7.65 11.74 10.60
CA MET A 109 -8.19 11.77 11.96
C MET A 109 -9.73 11.81 11.99
N PRO A 110 -10.42 12.68 11.22
CA PRO A 110 -11.88 12.60 11.07
C PRO A 110 -12.37 11.28 10.48
N MET A 111 -11.58 10.61 9.64
CA MET A 111 -11.92 9.28 9.13
C MET A 111 -11.94 8.25 10.27
N ILE A 112 -10.94 8.28 11.16
CA ILE A 112 -10.86 7.39 12.34
C ILE A 112 -12.02 7.66 13.29
N ASP A 113 -12.34 8.91 13.57
CA ASP A 113 -13.50 9.33 14.39
C ASP A 113 -14.82 8.79 13.80
N ALA A 114 -14.98 8.86 12.46
CA ALA A 114 -16.15 8.32 11.78
C ALA A 114 -16.24 6.79 11.89
N LEU A 115 -15.12 6.08 11.88
CA LEU A 115 -15.05 4.63 12.06
C LEU A 115 -15.35 4.21 13.50
N GLU A 116 -14.90 4.99 14.49
CA GLU A 116 -15.22 4.77 15.91
C GLU A 116 -16.72 4.97 16.18
N LYS A 117 -17.28 6.09 15.74
CA LYS A 117 -18.73 6.37 15.87
C LYS A 117 -19.63 5.32 15.23
N LYS A 118 -19.12 4.64 14.20
CA LYS A 118 -19.79 3.52 13.55
C LYS A 118 -19.61 2.19 14.31
N GLY A 119 -18.67 2.12 15.24
CA GLY A 119 -18.29 0.88 15.95
C GLY A 119 -17.39 -0.04 15.14
N SER A 120 -16.74 0.44 14.09
CA SER A 120 -15.78 -0.32 13.29
C SER A 120 -14.41 -0.46 13.97
N LEU A 121 -14.10 0.43 14.93
CA LEU A 121 -12.95 0.36 15.82
C LEU A 121 -13.31 0.88 17.23
N THR A 122 -12.42 0.64 18.20
CA THR A 122 -12.55 1.16 19.56
C THR A 122 -11.46 2.18 19.86
N LYS A 123 -11.64 3.00 20.90
CA LYS A 123 -10.65 4.00 21.33
C LYS A 123 -9.34 3.40 21.89
N ASP A 124 -9.27 2.08 22.02
CA ASP A 124 -8.05 1.36 22.40
C ASP A 124 -7.15 1.02 21.20
N VAL A 125 -7.61 1.29 19.96
CA VAL A 125 -6.78 1.10 18.74
C VAL A 125 -5.53 1.96 18.82
N THR A 126 -4.39 1.39 18.41
CA THR A 126 -3.17 2.19 18.23
C THR A 126 -3.25 2.93 16.90
N VAL A 127 -2.97 4.22 16.89
CA VAL A 127 -2.89 5.05 15.68
C VAL A 127 -1.52 5.73 15.64
N ILE A 128 -0.68 5.29 14.73
CA ILE A 128 0.62 5.90 14.47
C ILE A 128 0.40 7.10 13.56
N CYS A 129 0.73 8.31 14.03
CA CYS A 129 0.55 9.55 13.27
C CYS A 129 1.89 10.01 12.69
N ASN A 130 2.14 9.67 11.43
CA ASN A 130 3.37 9.96 10.70
C ASN A 130 3.30 11.27 9.90
N GLY A 131 4.43 11.60 9.27
CA GLY A 131 4.59 12.74 8.37
C GLY A 131 4.73 14.07 9.10
N PHE A 132 4.96 15.13 8.33
CA PHE A 132 5.04 16.49 8.84
C PHE A 132 3.67 16.98 9.31
N LYS A 133 3.53 17.38 10.60
CA LYS A 133 2.24 17.81 11.15
C LYS A 133 1.99 19.29 10.87
N THR A 134 0.89 19.54 10.16
CA THR A 134 0.29 20.88 10.09
C THR A 134 -0.39 21.21 11.41
N PHE A 135 -0.68 22.50 11.64
CA PHE A 135 -1.46 22.92 12.81
C PHE A 135 -2.79 22.19 12.92
N GLN A 136 -3.49 21.98 11.79
CA GLN A 136 -4.76 21.26 11.75
C GLN A 136 -4.59 19.78 12.14
N TYR A 137 -3.51 19.12 11.67
CA TYR A 137 -3.27 17.73 12.01
C TYR A 137 -3.00 17.57 13.51
N LYS A 138 -2.13 18.45 14.07
CA LYS A 138 -1.89 18.50 15.50
C LYS A 138 -3.19 18.71 16.29
N THR A 139 -4.04 19.66 15.88
CA THR A 139 -5.30 19.94 16.56
C THR A 139 -6.20 18.70 16.61
N TYR A 140 -6.39 18.02 15.50
CA TYR A 140 -7.18 16.79 15.48
C TYR A 140 -6.59 15.67 16.35
N ILE A 141 -5.26 15.52 16.40
CA ILE A 141 -4.58 14.55 17.28
C ILE A 141 -4.92 14.88 18.74
N VAL A 142 -4.76 16.15 19.16
CA VAL A 142 -5.05 16.61 20.53
C VAL A 142 -6.52 16.42 20.89
N ASP A 143 -7.42 16.79 19.99
CA ASP A 143 -8.87 16.61 20.19
C ASP A 143 -9.21 15.12 20.44
N MET A 144 -8.66 14.20 19.65
CA MET A 144 -8.90 12.76 19.82
C MET A 144 -8.30 12.21 21.12
N LEU A 145 -7.16 12.71 21.57
CA LEU A 145 -6.58 12.35 22.88
C LEU A 145 -7.54 12.81 24.01
N HIS A 146 -8.06 14.03 23.95
CA HIS A 146 -9.05 14.53 24.90
C HIS A 146 -10.39 13.77 24.84
N ASP A 147 -10.79 13.29 23.66
CA ASP A 147 -11.97 12.43 23.48
C ASP A 147 -11.78 11.00 24.03
N GLY A 148 -10.58 10.69 24.58
CA GLY A 148 -10.31 9.44 25.27
C GLY A 148 -9.75 8.32 24.42
N PHE A 149 -9.21 8.60 23.22
CA PHE A 149 -8.35 7.67 22.52
C PHE A 149 -7.02 7.53 23.29
N LYS A 150 -6.66 6.30 23.67
CA LYS A 150 -5.54 6.07 24.59
C LYS A 150 -4.19 5.87 23.90
N ASN A 151 -4.23 5.46 22.63
CA ASN A 151 -3.04 4.99 21.91
C ASN A 151 -2.83 5.75 20.59
N ILE A 152 -3.13 7.04 20.57
CA ILE A 152 -2.70 7.93 19.49
C ILE A 152 -1.24 8.28 19.75
N ILE A 153 -0.36 7.97 18.81
CA ILE A 153 1.09 8.18 18.94
C ILE A 153 1.55 9.14 17.84
N PRO A 154 1.68 10.44 18.14
CA PRO A 154 2.34 11.37 17.23
C PRO A 154 3.82 10.98 17.07
N VAL A 155 4.24 10.71 15.83
CA VAL A 155 5.63 10.41 15.50
C VAL A 155 6.31 11.69 15.04
N LEU A 156 7.21 12.22 15.86
CA LEU A 156 7.91 13.47 15.58
C LEU A 156 8.80 13.32 14.34
N ASP A 157 8.52 14.13 13.34
CA ASP A 157 9.26 14.18 12.07
C ASP A 157 10.46 15.14 12.13
N ASN A 158 10.43 16.08 13.07
CA ASN A 158 11.50 17.04 13.35
C ASN A 158 11.44 17.51 14.82
N LYS A 159 12.51 18.18 15.27
CA LYS A 159 12.64 18.60 16.68
C LYS A 159 11.66 19.73 17.06
N GLU A 160 11.37 20.63 16.13
CA GLU A 160 10.48 21.77 16.35
C GLU A 160 9.02 21.33 16.50
N GLU A 161 8.65 20.19 15.96
CA GLU A 161 7.28 19.65 16.06
C GLU A 161 6.86 19.43 17.51
N PHE A 162 7.77 19.08 18.41
CA PHE A 162 7.49 18.90 19.83
C PHE A 162 6.82 20.15 20.44
N ASN A 163 7.26 21.35 20.05
CA ASN A 163 6.69 22.59 20.56
C ASN A 163 5.20 22.78 20.18
N LEU A 164 4.70 22.06 19.18
CA LEU A 164 3.27 22.11 18.83
C LEU A 164 2.38 21.46 19.90
N TYR A 165 2.93 20.57 20.71
CA TYR A 165 2.20 19.80 21.72
C TYR A 165 2.42 20.30 23.13
N ASP A 166 3.60 20.87 23.42
CA ASP A 166 4.07 21.19 24.76
C ASP A 166 3.16 22.15 25.52
N ASP A 167 2.56 23.13 24.84
CA ASP A 167 1.69 24.16 25.43
C ASP A 167 0.20 23.75 25.51
N GLU A 168 -0.22 22.61 24.93
CA GLU A 168 -1.64 22.30 24.73
C GLU A 168 -2.10 20.95 25.29
N ILE A 169 -1.17 20.05 25.63
CA ILE A 169 -1.55 18.74 26.16
C ILE A 169 -1.56 18.76 27.68
N GLU A 170 -2.78 18.82 28.24
CA GLU A 170 -3.07 18.52 29.63
C GLU A 170 -3.95 17.27 29.69
N LEU A 171 -3.33 16.12 29.93
CA LEU A 171 -4.00 14.82 30.05
C LEU A 171 -3.75 14.21 31.43
N ASP A 172 -4.68 13.35 31.89
CA ASP A 172 -4.51 12.57 33.12
C ASP A 172 -3.31 11.59 33.07
N THR A 173 -2.86 11.26 31.88
CA THR A 173 -1.72 10.37 31.62
C THR A 173 -0.79 10.98 30.58
N PRO A 174 0.52 10.72 30.63
CA PRO A 174 1.45 11.25 29.65
C PRO A 174 1.09 10.85 28.22
N CYS A 175 1.20 11.79 27.27
CA CYS A 175 1.06 11.51 25.85
C CYS A 175 2.20 10.65 25.34
N ASN A 176 1.89 9.55 24.67
CA ASN A 176 2.87 8.68 24.03
C ASN A 176 3.39 9.32 22.74
N LEU A 177 4.68 9.50 22.61
CA LEU A 177 5.33 10.01 21.41
C LEU A 177 6.13 8.92 20.72
N GLY A 178 6.22 9.02 19.40
CA GLY A 178 7.24 8.36 18.59
C GLY A 178 8.27 9.35 18.09
N ILE A 179 9.45 8.87 17.72
CA ILE A 179 10.46 9.66 17.01
C ILE A 179 10.82 8.93 15.72
N ARG A 180 10.69 9.64 14.58
CA ARG A 180 11.15 9.13 13.30
C ARG A 180 12.64 9.37 13.14
N ILE A 181 13.38 8.31 12.81
CA ILE A 181 14.79 8.36 12.47
C ILE A 181 14.93 8.75 11.01
N ALA A 182 15.72 9.76 10.69
CA ALA A 182 16.07 10.09 9.31
C ALA A 182 17.05 9.03 8.76
N ALA A 183 16.73 8.44 7.62
CA ALA A 183 17.68 7.59 6.90
C ALA A 183 18.83 8.47 6.37
N GLU A 184 20.07 8.12 6.71
CA GLU A 184 21.27 8.88 6.35
C GLU A 184 21.69 8.61 4.90
N GLU A 185 21.41 7.41 4.41
CA GLU A 185 21.73 6.97 3.06
C GLU A 185 20.47 6.44 2.38
N GLN A 186 20.19 6.92 1.18
CA GLN A 186 19.06 6.47 0.37
C GLN A 186 19.56 6.12 -1.04
N PRO A 187 20.03 4.88 -1.27
CA PRO A 187 20.39 4.41 -2.60
C PRO A 187 19.21 4.61 -3.57
N ASP A 188 19.53 4.91 -4.82
CA ASP A 188 18.54 5.12 -5.90
C ASP A 188 17.56 6.28 -5.69
N SER A 189 17.81 7.15 -4.71
CA SER A 189 17.04 8.36 -4.49
C SER A 189 17.74 9.59 -5.09
N GLN A 190 16.95 10.60 -5.48
CA GLN A 190 17.47 11.89 -5.94
C GLN A 190 18.27 12.63 -4.83
N PHE A 191 17.88 12.41 -3.58
CA PHE A 191 18.56 12.96 -2.41
C PHE A 191 19.17 11.85 -1.59
N TYR A 192 20.43 12.00 -1.22
CA TYR A 192 21.17 11.01 -0.48
C TYR A 192 20.59 10.76 0.93
N THR A 193 20.12 11.82 1.60
CA THR A 193 19.51 11.76 2.94
C THR A 193 18.00 11.94 2.89
N SER A 194 17.27 11.27 3.77
CA SER A 194 15.82 11.48 3.91
C SER A 194 15.51 12.92 4.35
N ARG A 195 14.48 13.53 3.71
CA ARG A 195 13.92 14.80 4.17
C ARG A 195 13.03 14.68 5.41
N LEU A 196 12.75 13.46 5.85
CA LEU A 196 11.85 13.14 6.95
C LEU A 196 12.64 12.53 8.11
N GLY A 197 12.26 12.91 9.31
CA GLY A 197 12.82 12.38 10.55
C GLY A 197 13.92 13.25 11.17
N ILE A 198 14.35 12.85 12.35
CA ILE A 198 15.43 13.47 13.14
C ILE A 198 16.71 12.66 12.90
N ARG A 199 17.83 13.33 12.73
CA ARG A 199 19.14 12.70 12.56
C ARG A 199 19.45 11.78 13.76
N MET A 200 19.97 10.60 13.46
CA MET A 200 20.22 9.55 14.44
C MET A 200 21.08 10.04 15.64
N GLU A 201 22.12 10.83 15.34
CA GLU A 201 23.03 11.40 16.33
C GLU A 201 22.38 12.44 17.25
N ASP A 202 21.28 13.05 16.84
CA ASP A 202 20.60 14.13 17.55
C ASP A 202 19.48 13.64 18.48
N ILE A 203 19.02 12.39 18.35
CA ILE A 203 17.79 11.90 19.01
C ILE A 203 17.94 11.88 20.54
N ILE A 204 19.05 11.36 21.06
CA ILE A 204 19.26 11.22 22.50
C ILE A 204 19.43 12.60 23.15
N ASP A 205 20.18 13.51 22.52
CA ASP A 205 20.35 14.88 23.04
C ASP A 205 19.02 15.66 22.98
N PHE A 206 18.23 15.46 21.93
CA PHE A 206 16.89 16.06 21.82
C PHE A 206 15.97 15.57 22.94
N TYR A 207 15.98 14.26 23.23
CA TYR A 207 15.21 13.69 24.33
C TYR A 207 15.60 14.30 25.68
N HIS A 208 16.89 14.31 26.03
CA HIS A 208 17.39 14.88 27.29
C HIS A 208 17.05 16.37 27.43
N ASN A 209 17.17 17.13 26.33
CA ASN A 209 17.00 18.60 26.41
C ASN A 209 15.54 19.06 26.39
N LYS A 210 14.59 18.21 25.92
CA LYS A 210 13.23 18.67 25.64
C LYS A 210 12.12 17.80 26.24
N ILE A 211 12.36 16.49 26.41
CA ILE A 211 11.26 15.56 26.73
C ILE A 211 11.45 14.90 28.11
N GLU A 212 12.66 14.52 28.49
CA GLU A 212 12.94 13.70 29.67
C GLU A 212 12.27 14.21 30.94
N ASP A 213 12.40 15.51 31.22
CA ASP A 213 11.86 16.15 32.43
C ASP A 213 10.41 16.64 32.28
N ASN A 214 9.77 16.42 31.11
CA ASN A 214 8.41 16.86 30.87
C ASN A 214 7.40 15.76 31.26
N PRO A 215 6.62 15.95 32.36
CA PRO A 215 5.71 14.91 32.85
C PRO A 215 4.53 14.61 31.92
N ASN A 216 4.24 15.49 30.96
CA ASN A 216 3.12 15.34 30.05
C ASN A 216 3.42 14.41 28.88
N PHE A 217 4.69 14.02 28.69
CA PHE A 217 5.11 13.23 27.52
C PHE A 217 6.01 12.08 27.91
N GLN A 218 5.93 11.00 27.11
CA GLN A 218 6.89 9.91 27.16
C GLN A 218 7.17 9.38 25.76
N VAL A 219 8.42 9.15 25.41
CA VAL A 219 8.77 8.52 24.14
C VAL A 219 8.66 7.02 24.27
N LYS A 220 7.70 6.43 23.55
CA LYS A 220 7.41 5.00 23.54
C LYS A 220 7.98 4.29 22.32
N LEU A 221 8.16 5.00 21.22
CA LEU A 221 8.36 4.44 19.91
C LEU A 221 9.54 5.09 19.19
N LEU A 222 10.44 4.26 18.62
CA LEU A 222 11.29 4.67 17.51
C LEU A 222 10.73 4.13 16.21
N HIS A 223 10.64 4.98 15.19
CA HIS A 223 10.19 4.63 13.86
C HIS A 223 11.27 4.87 12.82
N PHE A 224 11.44 3.94 11.90
CA PHE A 224 12.27 4.11 10.71
C PHE A 224 11.60 3.52 9.47
N PHE A 225 12.05 3.97 8.31
CA PHE A 225 11.62 3.43 7.03
C PHE A 225 12.82 3.28 6.09
N ILE A 226 13.06 2.06 5.63
CA ILE A 226 14.09 1.77 4.64
C ILE A 226 13.47 1.86 3.25
N ASN A 227 13.92 2.83 2.44
CA ASN A 227 13.29 3.19 1.16
C ASN A 227 13.33 2.08 0.10
N SER A 228 14.31 1.17 0.16
CA SER A 228 14.40 0.00 -0.73
C SER A 228 13.36 -1.08 -0.40
N GLY A 229 12.58 -0.90 0.68
CA GLY A 229 11.66 -1.92 1.19
C GLY A 229 12.39 -3.07 1.93
N ILE A 230 11.59 -4.04 2.39
CA ILE A 230 12.07 -5.23 3.09
C ILE A 230 12.60 -6.23 2.04
N SER A 231 13.90 -6.45 2.05
CA SER A 231 14.58 -7.31 1.07
C SER A 231 15.84 -7.93 1.67
N ASP A 232 16.19 -9.13 1.22
CA ASP A 232 17.42 -9.81 1.66
C ASP A 232 18.65 -9.23 0.95
N THR A 233 19.02 -8.02 1.36
CA THR A 233 20.18 -7.29 0.82
C THR A 233 21.11 -6.82 1.93
N PRO A 234 22.43 -6.72 1.66
CA PRO A 234 23.37 -6.16 2.64
C PRO A 234 22.99 -4.76 3.12
N TYR A 235 22.39 -3.95 2.25
CA TYR A 235 21.91 -2.62 2.61
C TYR A 235 20.78 -2.68 3.64
N TYR A 236 19.74 -3.50 3.42
CA TYR A 236 18.63 -3.64 4.36
C TYR A 236 19.11 -4.09 5.74
N TRP A 237 19.96 -5.10 5.79
CA TRP A 237 20.46 -5.63 7.06
C TRP A 237 21.36 -4.64 7.81
N ASN A 238 22.20 -3.90 7.10
CA ASN A 238 23.02 -2.86 7.70
C ASN A 238 22.19 -1.71 8.29
N GLU A 239 21.15 -1.27 7.57
CA GLU A 239 20.24 -0.24 8.07
C GLU A 239 19.45 -0.74 9.29
N LEU A 240 18.92 -1.95 9.25
CA LEU A 240 18.23 -2.57 10.39
C LEU A 240 19.16 -2.60 11.64
N GLU A 241 20.40 -3.03 11.48
CA GLU A 241 21.39 -3.09 12.56
C GLU A 241 21.64 -1.70 13.18
N LYS A 242 21.82 -0.67 12.36
CA LYS A 242 22.01 0.71 12.83
C LYS A 242 20.83 1.18 13.69
N TYR A 243 19.60 0.95 13.22
CA TYR A 243 18.41 1.43 13.91
C TYR A 243 18.11 0.66 15.20
N VAL A 244 18.32 -0.66 15.21
CA VAL A 244 18.19 -1.49 16.43
C VAL A 244 19.28 -1.13 17.42
N THR A 245 20.50 -0.85 16.97
CA THR A 245 21.59 -0.37 17.84
C THR A 245 21.23 0.97 18.49
N LEU A 246 20.62 1.89 17.73
CA LEU A 246 20.11 3.15 18.30
C LEU A 246 19.01 2.90 19.33
N TYR A 247 18.05 2.01 19.05
CA TYR A 247 17.04 1.59 20.00
C TYR A 247 17.69 1.13 21.33
N CYS A 248 18.68 0.25 21.26
CA CYS A 248 19.38 -0.25 22.44
C CYS A 248 20.08 0.86 23.25
N LYS A 249 20.71 1.81 22.57
CA LYS A 249 21.35 2.98 23.24
C LYS A 249 20.29 3.88 23.88
N PHE A 250 19.22 4.16 23.19
CA PHE A 250 18.17 5.06 23.67
C PHE A 250 17.36 4.41 24.80
N LYS A 251 17.10 3.10 24.76
CA LYS A 251 16.44 2.35 25.83
C LYS A 251 17.16 2.48 27.19
N LYS A 252 18.47 2.59 27.19
CA LYS A 252 19.28 2.73 28.43
C LYS A 252 19.05 4.05 29.14
N VAL A 253 18.69 5.11 28.43
CA VAL A 253 18.41 6.44 28.96
C VAL A 253 16.91 6.76 29.02
N ASN A 254 16.09 6.09 28.25
CA ASN A 254 14.64 6.25 28.25
C ASN A 254 13.96 4.93 28.65
N PRO A 255 13.57 4.74 29.91
CA PRO A 255 12.93 3.49 30.37
C PRO A 255 11.55 3.24 29.73
N HIS A 256 10.89 4.29 29.23
CA HIS A 256 9.55 4.21 28.62
C HIS A 256 9.56 3.71 27.18
N LEU A 257 10.71 3.74 26.49
CA LEU A 257 10.85 3.23 25.14
C LEU A 257 10.64 1.72 25.11
N ASP A 258 9.59 1.24 24.47
CA ASP A 258 9.23 -0.19 24.43
C ASP A 258 8.93 -0.72 23.03
N SER A 259 8.84 0.14 22.03
CA SER A 259 8.40 -0.23 20.69
C SER A 259 9.37 0.23 19.61
N LEU A 260 9.54 -0.61 18.59
CA LEU A 260 10.29 -0.33 17.38
C LEU A 260 9.39 -0.53 16.17
N ASP A 261 9.09 0.56 15.49
CA ASP A 261 8.35 0.53 14.24
C ASP A 261 9.33 0.44 13.07
N ILE A 262 9.35 -0.71 12.44
CA ILE A 262 10.24 -1.01 11.31
C ILE A 262 9.69 -0.52 9.96
N GLY A 263 8.57 0.20 10.00
CA GLY A 263 7.93 0.76 8.82
C GLY A 263 7.25 -0.27 7.93
N GLY A 264 7.09 0.11 6.69
CA GLY A 264 6.49 -0.71 5.64
C GLY A 264 7.51 -1.31 4.68
N GLY A 265 7.03 -1.67 3.48
CA GLY A 265 7.90 -2.14 2.42
C GLY A 265 7.97 -3.66 2.27
N LEU A 266 7.12 -4.43 2.96
CA LEU A 266 6.99 -5.86 2.68
C LEU A 266 6.53 -6.04 1.23
N PRO A 267 7.25 -6.82 0.40
CA PRO A 267 6.91 -7.04 -0.99
C PRO A 267 5.53 -7.66 -1.18
N PHE A 268 4.90 -7.38 -2.31
CA PHE A 268 3.66 -8.00 -2.76
C PHE A 268 3.87 -8.60 -4.15
N LYS A 269 3.00 -9.48 -4.59
CA LYS A 269 3.08 -10.10 -5.91
C LYS A 269 2.80 -9.05 -7.00
N ASP A 270 3.86 -8.45 -7.52
CA ASP A 270 3.81 -7.43 -8.59
C ASP A 270 3.98 -8.03 -10.00
N SER A 271 4.32 -9.31 -10.07
CA SER A 271 4.68 -10.02 -11.30
C SER A 271 4.33 -11.50 -11.20
N LEU A 272 4.15 -12.16 -12.35
CA LEU A 272 3.94 -13.63 -12.42
C LEU A 272 5.21 -14.42 -12.10
N VAL A 273 6.38 -13.79 -12.10
CA VAL A 273 7.66 -14.40 -11.69
C VAL A 273 8.07 -14.01 -10.27
N PHE A 274 7.13 -13.39 -9.52
CA PHE A 274 7.39 -12.99 -8.15
C PHE A 274 7.68 -14.20 -7.26
N ASP A 275 8.85 -14.18 -6.63
CA ASP A 275 9.31 -15.18 -5.68
C ASP A 275 9.93 -14.48 -4.47
N PHE A 276 9.25 -14.53 -3.33
CA PHE A 276 9.71 -13.92 -2.08
C PHE A 276 9.36 -14.82 -0.90
N ASP A 277 10.38 -15.25 -0.18
CA ASP A 277 10.23 -16.08 1.01
C ASP A 277 9.91 -15.21 2.25
N TYR A 278 8.60 -15.02 2.47
CA TYR A 278 8.10 -14.25 3.61
C TYR A 278 8.48 -14.88 4.95
N GLU A 279 8.44 -16.21 5.06
CA GLU A 279 8.74 -16.92 6.30
C GLU A 279 10.20 -16.72 6.70
N TYR A 280 11.12 -16.94 5.76
CA TYR A 280 12.54 -16.72 5.97
C TYR A 280 12.80 -15.27 6.37
N MET A 281 12.31 -14.31 5.60
CA MET A 281 12.63 -12.90 5.79
C MET A 281 12.10 -12.36 7.13
N ILE A 282 10.88 -12.70 7.50
CA ILE A 282 10.28 -12.30 8.79
C ILE A 282 11.02 -12.97 9.95
N ASN A 283 11.38 -14.25 9.82
CA ASN A 283 12.16 -14.95 10.84
C ASN A 283 13.52 -14.28 11.06
N GLU A 284 14.23 -13.93 9.97
CA GLU A 284 15.53 -13.25 10.05
C GLU A 284 15.43 -11.87 10.70
N ILE A 285 14.39 -11.08 10.39
CA ILE A 285 14.15 -9.78 11.03
C ILE A 285 14.03 -9.96 12.55
N VAL A 286 13.17 -10.87 13.00
CA VAL A 286 12.94 -11.10 14.44
C VAL A 286 14.20 -11.63 15.13
N SER A 287 14.92 -12.58 14.49
CA SER A 287 16.17 -13.14 15.04
C SER A 287 17.23 -12.07 15.19
N ARG A 288 17.46 -11.25 14.18
CA ARG A 288 18.50 -10.20 14.20
C ARG A 288 18.20 -9.10 15.21
N ILE A 289 16.94 -8.65 15.33
CA ILE A 289 16.56 -7.70 16.37
C ILE A 289 16.89 -8.27 17.76
N LYS A 290 16.57 -9.54 18.00
CA LYS A 290 16.89 -10.22 19.26
C LYS A 290 18.41 -10.29 19.51
N GLU A 291 19.18 -10.72 18.52
CA GLU A 291 20.64 -10.86 18.62
C GLU A 291 21.31 -9.52 18.98
N ILE A 292 20.94 -8.45 18.26
CA ILE A 292 21.47 -7.11 18.53
C ILE A 292 21.06 -6.62 19.93
N CYS A 293 19.82 -6.86 20.36
CA CYS A 293 19.39 -6.52 21.72
C CYS A 293 20.19 -7.28 22.79
N ALA A 294 20.48 -8.56 22.55
CA ALA A 294 21.29 -9.38 23.46
C ALA A 294 22.75 -8.90 23.52
N GLU A 295 23.37 -8.55 22.40
CA GLU A 295 24.71 -7.97 22.34
C GLU A 295 24.83 -6.65 23.14
N HIS A 296 23.76 -5.88 23.18
CA HIS A 296 23.70 -4.61 23.91
C HIS A 296 23.13 -4.72 25.33
N ASP A 297 22.85 -5.93 25.82
CA ASP A 297 22.21 -6.15 27.13
C ASP A 297 20.91 -5.34 27.29
N THR A 298 20.05 -5.42 26.29
CA THR A 298 18.80 -4.65 26.20
C THR A 298 17.60 -5.59 25.98
N VAL A 299 16.44 -5.20 26.53
CA VAL A 299 15.18 -5.95 26.30
C VAL A 299 14.70 -5.71 24.88
N GLU A 300 14.22 -6.76 24.23
CA GLU A 300 13.66 -6.71 22.88
C GLU A 300 12.41 -5.80 22.86
N PRO A 301 12.25 -4.94 21.83
CA PRO A 301 11.06 -4.10 21.69
C PRO A 301 9.83 -4.88 21.21
N ASP A 302 8.65 -4.31 21.41
CA ASP A 302 7.50 -4.64 20.59
C ASP A 302 7.79 -4.23 19.13
N ILE A 303 7.55 -5.13 18.19
CA ILE A 303 7.74 -4.86 16.75
C ILE A 303 6.43 -4.33 16.16
N ILE A 304 6.50 -3.17 15.51
CA ILE A 304 5.39 -2.57 14.77
C ILE A 304 5.75 -2.57 13.28
N THR A 305 4.79 -2.85 12.42
CA THR A 305 4.93 -2.74 10.97
C THR A 305 3.83 -1.86 10.39
N GLU A 306 4.15 -1.18 9.28
CA GLU A 306 3.25 -0.26 8.59
C GLU A 306 2.99 -0.76 7.16
N PHE A 307 2.21 -1.83 7.02
CA PHE A 307 2.01 -2.48 5.72
C PHE A 307 0.84 -1.86 4.95
N GLY A 308 1.16 -1.16 3.86
CA GLY A 308 0.21 -0.57 2.93
C GLY A 308 0.07 -1.37 1.64
N LYS A 309 1.05 -1.28 0.72
CA LYS A 309 1.04 -2.01 -0.56
C LYS A 309 0.79 -3.51 -0.39
N TYR A 310 1.51 -4.15 0.53
CA TYR A 310 1.33 -5.56 0.84
C TYR A 310 -0.12 -5.93 1.18
N THR A 311 -0.82 -5.03 1.90
CA THR A 311 -2.19 -5.27 2.36
C THR A 311 -3.21 -5.22 1.22
N VAL A 312 -3.09 -4.24 0.31
CA VAL A 312 -4.19 -3.89 -0.61
C VAL A 312 -3.88 -4.03 -2.09
N ALA A 313 -2.60 -4.13 -2.48
CA ALA A 313 -2.24 -4.11 -3.90
C ALA A 313 -2.94 -5.23 -4.68
N GLU A 314 -2.87 -6.45 -4.17
CA GLU A 314 -3.40 -7.64 -4.83
C GLU A 314 -4.94 -7.71 -4.86
N ALA A 315 -5.62 -6.83 -4.11
CA ALA A 315 -7.08 -6.85 -4.00
C ALA A 315 -7.80 -6.20 -5.20
N SER A 316 -7.12 -5.42 -6.02
CA SER A 316 -7.80 -4.66 -7.08
C SER A 316 -7.19 -4.86 -8.44
N GLY A 317 -8.02 -4.66 -9.46
CA GLY A 317 -7.63 -4.62 -10.85
C GLY A 317 -8.47 -3.65 -11.65
N ILE A 318 -8.06 -3.41 -12.89
CA ILE A 318 -8.80 -2.61 -13.84
C ILE A 318 -8.88 -3.32 -15.20
N LEU A 319 -10.08 -3.38 -15.76
CA LEU A 319 -10.40 -4.06 -17.02
C LEU A 319 -10.67 -3.04 -18.10
N TYR A 320 -10.08 -3.28 -19.28
CA TYR A 320 -10.21 -2.41 -20.44
C TYR A 320 -10.64 -3.20 -21.68
N LYS A 321 -11.35 -2.52 -22.58
CA LYS A 321 -11.63 -2.98 -23.93
C LYS A 321 -10.58 -2.46 -24.90
N VAL A 322 -10.14 -3.31 -25.80
CA VAL A 322 -9.33 -2.90 -26.95
C VAL A 322 -10.27 -2.28 -28.00
N LEU A 323 -10.16 -0.97 -28.19
CA LEU A 323 -10.98 -0.21 -29.14
C LEU A 323 -10.50 -0.34 -30.58
N GLY A 324 -9.21 -0.56 -30.77
CA GLY A 324 -8.63 -0.64 -32.10
C GLY A 324 -7.17 -1.00 -32.11
N ARG A 325 -6.66 -1.26 -33.30
CA ARG A 325 -5.28 -1.60 -33.58
C ARG A 325 -4.67 -0.60 -34.54
N LYS A 326 -3.42 -0.20 -34.27
CA LYS A 326 -2.65 0.65 -35.17
C LYS A 326 -1.31 -0.01 -35.47
N GLN A 327 -0.83 0.13 -36.68
CA GLN A 327 0.51 -0.26 -37.07
C GLN A 327 1.21 0.99 -37.63
N GLN A 328 2.20 1.49 -36.93
CA GLN A 328 2.91 2.71 -37.33
C GLN A 328 4.09 2.43 -38.25
N ASN A 329 4.67 1.21 -38.11
CA ASN A 329 5.73 0.70 -38.98
C ASN A 329 5.78 -0.84 -38.84
N ASP A 330 6.72 -1.51 -39.48
CA ASP A 330 6.81 -2.97 -39.51
C ASP A 330 7.05 -3.61 -38.11
N ARG A 331 7.48 -2.83 -37.12
CA ARG A 331 7.84 -3.30 -35.77
C ARG A 331 6.91 -2.84 -34.69
N GLU A 332 6.22 -1.71 -34.86
CA GLU A 332 5.41 -1.06 -33.82
C GLU A 332 3.92 -1.29 -34.08
N ARG A 333 3.35 -2.17 -33.27
CA ARG A 333 1.92 -2.45 -33.23
C ARG A 333 1.35 -1.94 -31.92
N TRP A 334 0.20 -1.33 -31.98
CA TRP A 334 -0.49 -0.70 -30.87
C TRP A 334 -1.89 -1.27 -30.69
N LEU A 335 -2.24 -1.59 -29.45
CA LEU A 335 -3.61 -1.81 -29.02
C LEU A 335 -4.08 -0.56 -28.29
N MET A 336 -5.15 0.07 -28.77
CA MET A 336 -5.72 1.27 -28.15
C MET A 336 -6.82 0.85 -27.18
N LEU A 337 -6.70 1.26 -25.92
CA LEU A 337 -7.61 0.91 -24.82
C LEU A 337 -8.67 1.99 -24.63
N ASP A 338 -9.79 1.65 -24.02
CA ASP A 338 -10.87 2.59 -23.63
C ASP A 338 -10.59 3.33 -22.31
N GLY A 339 -9.38 3.30 -21.82
CA GLY A 339 -8.94 4.02 -20.62
C GLY A 339 -7.56 4.66 -20.79
N SER A 340 -7.00 5.18 -19.71
CA SER A 340 -5.74 5.89 -19.72
C SER A 340 -4.84 5.41 -18.58
N PHE A 341 -3.57 5.23 -18.86
CA PHE A 341 -2.57 4.89 -17.84
C PHE A 341 -2.30 6.10 -16.94
N ILE A 342 -2.20 7.30 -17.50
CA ILE A 342 -1.95 8.53 -16.72
C ILE A 342 -3.05 8.76 -15.69
N THR A 343 -4.32 8.49 -16.06
CA THR A 343 -5.46 8.78 -15.18
C THR A 343 -5.86 7.63 -14.28
N ASN A 344 -5.70 6.38 -14.74
CA ASN A 344 -6.17 5.21 -13.99
C ASN A 344 -5.05 4.48 -13.24
N LEU A 345 -3.83 4.52 -13.77
CA LEU A 345 -2.63 3.88 -13.22
C LEU A 345 -1.47 4.88 -13.20
N PRO A 346 -1.57 5.98 -12.42
CA PRO A 346 -0.62 7.08 -12.47
C PRO A 346 0.83 6.68 -12.18
N ASP A 347 1.07 5.62 -11.41
CA ASP A 347 2.43 5.12 -11.14
C ASP A 347 3.10 4.51 -12.39
N VAL A 348 2.33 4.09 -13.41
CA VAL A 348 2.90 3.72 -14.72
C VAL A 348 3.65 4.90 -15.31
N TRP A 349 3.03 6.06 -15.30
CA TRP A 349 3.59 7.30 -15.84
C TRP A 349 4.65 7.91 -14.91
N ALA A 350 4.33 8.03 -13.61
CA ALA A 350 5.18 8.74 -12.66
C ALA A 350 6.42 7.95 -12.22
N LEU A 351 6.29 6.63 -12.05
CA LEU A 351 7.31 5.75 -11.46
C LEU A 351 7.76 4.63 -12.39
N ASN A 352 7.26 4.58 -13.62
CA ASN A 352 7.46 3.44 -14.53
C ASN A 352 7.06 2.09 -13.89
N GLN A 353 6.06 2.12 -12.98
CA GLN A 353 5.54 0.92 -12.32
C GLN A 353 4.98 -0.06 -13.36
N LYS A 354 5.30 -1.33 -13.19
CA LYS A 354 4.75 -2.41 -14.01
C LYS A 354 3.76 -3.23 -13.19
N TYR A 355 2.79 -3.80 -13.91
CA TYR A 355 1.71 -4.60 -13.33
C TYR A 355 1.59 -5.95 -14.02
N ILE A 356 0.89 -6.89 -13.40
CA ILE A 356 0.46 -8.10 -14.08
C ILE A 356 -0.59 -7.70 -15.11
N LEU A 357 -0.30 -7.94 -16.37
CA LEU A 357 -1.18 -7.67 -17.52
C LEU A 357 -1.56 -8.99 -18.17
N LEU A 358 -2.86 -9.29 -18.23
CA LEU A 358 -3.38 -10.52 -18.83
C LEU A 358 -4.53 -10.22 -19.78
N PRO A 359 -4.67 -10.96 -20.89
CA PRO A 359 -5.91 -10.93 -21.67
C PRO A 359 -7.05 -11.53 -20.85
N ILE A 360 -8.26 -11.01 -21.03
CA ILE A 360 -9.45 -11.57 -20.39
C ILE A 360 -10.04 -12.68 -21.24
N ASN A 361 -9.85 -12.64 -22.56
CA ASN A 361 -10.35 -13.61 -23.50
C ASN A 361 -9.38 -13.86 -24.66
N ASN A 362 -9.66 -14.85 -25.51
CA ASN A 362 -8.91 -15.23 -26.71
C ASN A 362 -7.56 -15.90 -26.43
N TRP A 363 -7.48 -16.70 -25.37
CA TRP A 363 -6.28 -17.38 -24.91
C TRP A 363 -5.72 -18.43 -25.89
N ASP A 364 -6.59 -19.08 -26.69
CA ASP A 364 -6.22 -20.05 -27.69
C ASP A 364 -5.63 -19.44 -28.98
N SER A 365 -5.60 -18.11 -29.09
CA SER A 365 -5.05 -17.41 -30.25
C SER A 365 -3.51 -17.44 -30.26
N GLU A 366 -2.91 -17.35 -31.46
CA GLU A 366 -1.49 -16.98 -31.57
C GLU A 366 -1.24 -15.66 -30.82
N TYR A 367 0.02 -15.36 -30.52
CA TYR A 367 0.36 -14.11 -29.84
C TYR A 367 1.24 -13.21 -30.72
N GLU A 368 1.26 -11.94 -30.37
CA GLU A 368 2.11 -10.93 -30.99
C GLU A 368 2.60 -9.92 -29.95
N ARG A 369 3.76 -9.34 -30.23
CA ARG A 369 4.31 -8.23 -29.45
C ARG A 369 3.55 -6.95 -29.80
N VAL A 370 3.14 -6.19 -28.77
CA VAL A 370 2.38 -4.95 -28.91
C VAL A 370 2.83 -3.89 -27.90
N ASN A 371 2.46 -2.65 -28.17
CA ASN A 371 2.40 -1.59 -27.19
C ASN A 371 0.92 -1.31 -26.86
N MET A 372 0.62 -0.92 -25.62
CA MET A 372 -0.70 -0.50 -25.21
C MET A 372 -0.78 1.02 -25.20
N GLY A 373 -1.73 1.61 -25.93
CA GLY A 373 -1.99 3.05 -25.93
C GLY A 373 -3.25 3.36 -25.12
N GLY A 374 -3.18 4.37 -24.26
CA GLY A 374 -4.36 4.97 -23.63
C GLY A 374 -5.13 5.86 -24.61
N ILE A 375 -6.32 6.31 -24.18
CA ILE A 375 -7.23 7.09 -25.04
C ILE A 375 -6.92 8.60 -25.05
N THR A 376 -6.03 9.09 -24.18
CA THR A 376 -5.69 10.53 -24.16
C THR A 376 -4.87 10.93 -25.38
N CYS A 377 -4.78 12.22 -25.64
CA CYS A 377 -3.89 12.76 -26.66
C CYS A 377 -2.44 12.95 -26.19
N ASP A 378 -2.11 12.58 -24.95
CA ASP A 378 -0.77 12.66 -24.42
C ASP A 378 0.11 11.54 -24.98
N GLY A 379 1.28 11.90 -25.50
CA GLY A 379 2.25 10.96 -26.06
C GLY A 379 2.87 10.01 -25.02
N GLN A 380 2.71 10.29 -23.75
CA GLN A 380 3.19 9.45 -22.63
C GLN A 380 2.13 8.49 -22.09
N ASP A 381 0.90 8.51 -22.63
CA ASP A 381 -0.19 7.64 -22.21
C ASP A 381 -0.07 6.25 -22.86
N TYR A 382 0.95 5.48 -22.47
CA TYR A 382 1.21 4.16 -23.00
C TYR A 382 1.82 3.19 -21.97
N TYR A 383 1.77 1.90 -22.33
CA TYR A 383 2.38 0.79 -21.61
C TYR A 383 3.04 -0.16 -22.60
N ASN A 384 4.31 -0.45 -22.44
CA ASN A 384 5.09 -1.21 -23.41
C ASN A 384 5.95 -2.34 -22.83
N GLN A 385 5.83 -2.58 -21.54
CA GLN A 385 6.61 -3.59 -20.83
C GLN A 385 5.84 -4.08 -19.61
N GLU A 386 5.72 -5.40 -19.46
CA GLU A 386 5.11 -6.04 -18.31
C GLU A 386 6.11 -6.28 -17.18
N ALA A 387 5.63 -6.43 -15.94
CA ALA A 387 6.46 -6.71 -14.77
C ALA A 387 7.22 -8.03 -14.87
N HIS A 388 6.65 -9.03 -15.53
CA HIS A 388 7.21 -10.36 -15.69
C HIS A 388 7.86 -10.63 -17.06
N MET A 389 7.84 -9.65 -17.99
CA MET A 389 8.39 -9.74 -19.33
C MET A 389 9.00 -8.41 -19.77
N ASN A 390 10.02 -8.46 -20.63
CA ASN A 390 10.65 -7.27 -21.21
C ASN A 390 9.82 -6.61 -22.32
N SER A 391 8.64 -7.12 -22.62
CA SER A 391 7.73 -6.64 -23.66
C SER A 391 6.32 -7.12 -23.36
N VAL A 392 5.34 -6.40 -23.88
CA VAL A 392 3.94 -6.84 -23.84
C VAL A 392 3.65 -7.78 -24.98
N PHE A 393 3.13 -8.96 -24.67
CA PHE A 393 2.62 -9.94 -25.63
C PHE A 393 1.14 -10.13 -25.39
N MET A 394 0.34 -10.12 -26.47
CA MET A 394 -1.13 -10.27 -26.41
C MET A 394 -1.63 -11.21 -27.49
N PRO A 395 -2.82 -11.81 -27.31
CA PRO A 395 -3.45 -12.62 -28.32
C PRO A 395 -3.60 -11.86 -29.65
N LYS A 396 -3.18 -12.48 -30.73
CA LYS A 396 -3.33 -11.96 -32.09
C LYS A 396 -4.70 -12.35 -32.64
N THR A 397 -5.68 -11.51 -32.45
CA THR A 397 -7.06 -11.79 -32.84
C THR A 397 -7.71 -10.58 -33.48
N ARG A 398 -8.77 -10.82 -34.31
CA ARG A 398 -9.70 -9.80 -34.81
C ARG A 398 -11.03 -9.79 -34.06
N LYS A 399 -11.23 -10.74 -33.16
CA LYS A 399 -12.40 -10.75 -32.26
C LYS A 399 -12.30 -9.57 -31.28
N VAL A 400 -13.38 -9.28 -30.59
CA VAL A 400 -13.38 -8.33 -29.46
C VAL A 400 -12.40 -8.84 -28.40
N GLN A 401 -11.54 -7.97 -27.93
CA GLN A 401 -10.50 -8.29 -26.97
C GLN A 401 -10.61 -7.38 -25.73
N TYR A 402 -10.48 -7.98 -24.57
CA TYR A 402 -10.38 -7.29 -23.29
C TYR A 402 -9.08 -7.64 -22.61
N VAL A 403 -8.57 -6.72 -21.81
CA VAL A 403 -7.32 -6.87 -21.06
C VAL A 403 -7.52 -6.39 -19.63
N GLY A 404 -6.84 -7.02 -18.67
CA GLY A 404 -6.87 -6.66 -17.27
C GLY A 404 -5.48 -6.34 -16.74
N PHE A 405 -5.39 -5.27 -15.98
CA PHE A 405 -4.25 -4.94 -15.14
C PHE A 405 -4.59 -5.30 -13.70
N PHE A 406 -3.78 -6.16 -13.09
CA PHE A 406 -4.01 -6.70 -11.75
C PHE A 406 -3.01 -6.17 -10.75
N ASN A 407 -3.35 -6.30 -9.46
CA ASN A 407 -2.55 -5.85 -8.33
C ASN A 407 -2.36 -4.33 -8.28
N THR A 408 -3.43 -3.60 -8.63
CA THR A 408 -3.46 -2.14 -8.74
C THR A 408 -4.08 -1.44 -7.51
N GLY A 409 -4.34 -2.17 -6.40
CA GLY A 409 -5.13 -1.66 -5.27
C GLY A 409 -4.42 -0.63 -4.39
N ALA A 410 -3.11 -0.47 -4.53
CA ALA A 410 -2.36 0.49 -3.73
C ALA A 410 -2.06 1.77 -4.51
N TYR A 411 -2.42 2.91 -3.92
CA TYR A 411 -2.15 4.28 -4.38
C TYR A 411 -2.88 4.72 -5.66
N GLN A 412 -3.15 3.85 -6.62
CA GLN A 412 -3.61 4.27 -7.95
C GLN A 412 -4.87 5.11 -7.92
N GLU A 413 -5.85 4.76 -7.11
CA GLU A 413 -7.11 5.51 -7.00
C GLU A 413 -6.94 6.84 -6.24
N VAL A 414 -6.14 6.85 -5.20
CA VAL A 414 -5.91 8.06 -4.39
C VAL A 414 -4.99 9.06 -5.10
N LEU A 415 -3.99 8.60 -5.84
CA LEU A 415 -3.12 9.46 -6.64
C LEU A 415 -3.80 10.00 -7.89
N SER A 416 -4.73 9.26 -8.47
CA SER A 416 -5.50 9.69 -9.64
C SER A 416 -6.56 10.77 -9.32
N GLY A 417 -6.79 11.09 -8.03
CA GLY A 417 -7.83 12.06 -7.65
C GLY A 417 -9.23 11.54 -7.89
N TYR A 418 -9.57 10.42 -7.29
CA TYR A 418 -10.85 9.73 -7.42
C TYR A 418 -12.05 10.68 -7.43
N GLY A 419 -12.88 10.60 -8.49
CA GLY A 419 -14.05 11.47 -8.66
C GLY A 419 -13.76 12.94 -8.99
N GLY A 420 -12.48 13.32 -9.16
CA GLY A 420 -12.03 14.65 -9.54
C GLY A 420 -11.93 14.86 -11.05
N ILE A 421 -11.11 15.85 -11.44
CA ILE A 421 -10.80 16.16 -12.84
C ILE A 421 -9.60 15.34 -13.29
N HIS A 422 -9.74 14.63 -14.39
CA HIS A 422 -8.66 13.87 -14.99
C HIS A 422 -8.15 14.52 -16.28
N HIS A 423 -6.92 14.18 -16.68
CA HIS A 423 -6.34 14.61 -17.94
C HIS A 423 -7.25 14.28 -19.14
N CYS A 424 -7.35 15.16 -20.09
CA CYS A 424 -8.28 15.11 -21.24
C CYS A 424 -9.76 14.98 -20.84
N LEU A 425 -10.12 15.35 -19.59
CA LEU A 425 -11.48 15.22 -19.04
C LEU A 425 -12.06 13.81 -19.14
N LEU A 426 -11.21 12.79 -19.05
CA LEU A 426 -11.68 11.41 -19.02
C LEU A 426 -12.49 11.14 -17.74
N PRO A 427 -13.60 10.41 -17.85
CA PRO A 427 -14.37 10.05 -16.66
C PRO A 427 -13.59 9.10 -15.75
N SER A 428 -13.83 9.17 -14.45
CA SER A 428 -13.47 8.08 -13.54
C SER A 428 -14.24 6.82 -13.94
N PRO A 429 -13.58 5.66 -14.01
CA PRO A 429 -14.23 4.41 -14.36
C PRO A 429 -15.24 3.97 -13.30
N LYS A 430 -16.19 3.13 -13.69
CA LYS A 430 -17.05 2.43 -12.72
C LYS A 430 -16.18 1.60 -11.78
N HIS A 431 -16.56 1.55 -10.50
CA HIS A 431 -15.87 0.77 -9.47
C HIS A 431 -16.83 -0.20 -8.80
N VAL A 432 -16.52 -1.49 -8.84
CA VAL A 432 -17.28 -2.57 -8.23
C VAL A 432 -16.49 -3.22 -7.10
N ILE A 433 -17.13 -3.30 -5.93
CA ILE A 433 -16.61 -4.03 -4.77
C ILE A 433 -17.18 -5.44 -4.80
N ILE A 434 -16.31 -6.43 -4.58
CA ILE A 434 -16.66 -7.83 -4.61
C ILE A 434 -16.37 -8.46 -3.25
N ARG A 435 -17.40 -9.07 -2.68
CA ARG A 435 -17.29 -9.83 -1.42
C ARG A 435 -17.65 -11.29 -1.68
N ARG A 436 -17.01 -12.20 -0.96
CA ARG A 436 -17.34 -13.62 -0.98
C ARG A 436 -18.19 -13.95 0.23
N ASN A 437 -19.34 -14.55 0.02
CA ASN A 437 -20.23 -14.99 1.06
C ASN A 437 -19.73 -16.32 1.66
N ARG A 438 -20.31 -16.76 2.79
CA ARG A 438 -19.97 -18.05 3.43
C ARG A 438 -20.34 -19.27 2.58
N ASP A 439 -21.30 -19.14 1.71
CA ASP A 439 -21.74 -20.18 0.76
C ASP A 439 -20.96 -20.14 -0.57
N GLU A 440 -19.81 -19.45 -0.58
CA GLU A 440 -18.90 -19.26 -1.72
C GLU A 440 -19.48 -18.41 -2.87
N THR A 441 -20.69 -17.90 -2.77
CA THR A 441 -21.27 -16.98 -3.75
C THR A 441 -20.66 -15.58 -3.64
N PHE A 442 -20.74 -14.81 -4.72
CA PHE A 442 -20.24 -13.43 -4.75
C PHE A 442 -21.36 -12.42 -4.54
N ASN A 443 -21.03 -11.36 -3.80
CA ASN A 443 -21.86 -10.17 -3.65
C ASN A 443 -21.13 -9.00 -4.33
N PHE A 444 -21.79 -8.36 -5.28
CA PHE A 444 -21.29 -7.23 -6.04
C PHE A 444 -21.98 -5.94 -5.58
N GLU A 445 -21.19 -4.91 -5.31
CA GLU A 445 -21.65 -3.58 -4.95
C GLU A 445 -21.03 -2.55 -5.90
N VAL A 446 -21.84 -1.80 -6.62
CA VAL A 446 -21.35 -0.64 -7.39
C VAL A 446 -21.03 0.46 -6.39
N PHE A 447 -19.77 0.63 -6.08
CA PHE A 447 -19.28 1.66 -5.16
C PHE A 447 -19.26 3.04 -5.81
N GLY A 448 -18.87 3.12 -7.07
CA GLY A 448 -18.86 4.33 -7.86
C GLY A 448 -19.31 4.05 -9.30
N GLU A 449 -20.31 4.81 -9.75
CA GLU A 449 -20.66 4.82 -11.17
C GLU A 449 -19.60 5.54 -12.00
N GLU A 450 -19.53 5.23 -13.27
CA GLU A 450 -18.72 6.00 -14.21
C GLU A 450 -19.10 7.49 -14.13
N GLN A 451 -18.10 8.35 -14.01
CA GLN A 451 -18.30 9.79 -13.91
C GLN A 451 -18.93 10.32 -15.21
N ASN A 452 -19.99 11.10 -15.11
CA ASN A 452 -20.67 11.66 -16.25
C ASN A 452 -20.28 13.13 -16.52
N SER A 453 -20.59 13.62 -17.72
CA SER A 453 -20.24 14.98 -18.15
C SER A 453 -20.79 16.08 -17.26
N LYS A 454 -21.97 15.91 -16.63
CA LYS A 454 -22.55 16.90 -15.72
C LYS A 454 -21.71 17.04 -14.45
N GLN A 455 -21.23 15.91 -13.92
CA GLN A 455 -20.34 15.93 -12.74
C GLN A 455 -19.02 16.65 -13.07
N VAL A 456 -18.41 16.35 -14.22
CA VAL A 456 -17.17 16.97 -14.67
C VAL A 456 -17.38 18.48 -14.88
N LEU A 457 -18.43 18.89 -15.59
CA LEU A 457 -18.73 20.31 -15.80
C LEU A 457 -18.97 21.08 -14.49
N LYS A 458 -19.64 20.45 -13.52
CA LYS A 458 -19.85 21.05 -12.19
C LYS A 458 -18.52 21.31 -11.47
N ILE A 459 -17.58 20.34 -11.49
CA ILE A 459 -16.26 20.50 -10.88
C ILE A 459 -15.47 21.64 -11.57
N LEU A 460 -15.63 21.79 -12.89
CA LEU A 460 -15.00 22.84 -13.68
C LEU A 460 -15.66 24.22 -13.50
N GLY A 461 -16.76 24.33 -12.75
CA GLY A 461 -17.45 25.58 -12.50
C GLY A 461 -18.50 25.97 -13.57
N TYR A 462 -18.78 25.09 -14.53
CA TYR A 462 -19.92 25.30 -15.45
C TYR A 462 -21.22 24.97 -14.74
N THR A 463 -22.06 25.97 -14.57
CA THR A 463 -23.45 25.77 -14.11
C THR A 463 -24.28 25.26 -15.28
N THR A 464 -24.84 24.06 -15.17
CA THR A 464 -25.79 23.50 -16.15
C THR A 464 -27.22 23.70 -15.67
#